data_3ce56f3783500af37d313ee61769a0f4
#
_entry.id   3ce56f3783500af37d313ee61769a0f4
#
_cell.length_a   1.000
_cell.length_b   1.000
_cell.length_c   1.000
_cell.angle_alpha   90.00
_cell.angle_beta   90.00
_cell.angle_gamma   90.00
#
_symmetry.space_group_name_H-M   'P 1'
#
loop_
_entity.id
_entity.type
_entity.pdbx_description
1 polymer ?
#
loop_
_entity_poly.entity_id
_entity_poly.type
_entity_poly.pdbx_seq_one_letter_code
_entity_poly.pdbx_strand_id
1 'polypeptide(L)'
;MPLQGDQLSRMTIRGFKSIKNCDISFGKINVLIGSNGAGKSNFISAFSFLQSILSKNLQVSVGQSGLSSLLYNGRKVTEEIDFEVFFGQNSYGFVLVPTDDNRLIFQKEYFGYHGGWDNESNIGRGHSESQWESGAHNGIDDYVVPTLRKQNWRVYHFHDTGKGARVKQEHNISNNKMLLYDAANLAAFLYRLKNFFKQNYDEIVETIRLVAPYFDDFVLEPQEGNEEQIVLRWCQTGCEDIFNASQLSDGTLRFICLTTLLLQPHELQPATIIVDEPELGLHPYAITIFSEIVRQLSNEKQIIISTQSVELLNEFDVEDVIVVDRSDTGSEFRRLDPEQLKLWLDGDYTLGDLWKKNVLGGRLSK
;
A
#
# COMPACT_ATOMS: atom_id res chain seq x y z
N MET A 1 -20.89 4.14 3.44
CA MET A 1 -21.19 2.75 3.88
C MET A 1 -20.08 2.35 4.87
N PRO A 2 -20.37 1.58 5.93
CA PRO A 2 -19.33 1.11 6.85
C PRO A 2 -18.30 0.24 6.09
N LEU A 3 -17.06 0.20 6.62
CA LEU A 3 -16.01 -0.70 6.14
C LEU A 3 -16.46 -2.17 6.26
N GLN A 4 -16.02 -3.03 5.35
CA GLN A 4 -16.25 -4.47 5.46
C GLN A 4 -15.42 -5.03 6.63
N GLY A 5 -15.90 -6.08 7.28
CA GLY A 5 -15.32 -6.60 8.53
C GLY A 5 -13.86 -7.09 8.44
N ASP A 6 -13.30 -7.20 7.22
CA ASP A 6 -11.89 -7.57 6.99
C ASP A 6 -11.02 -6.39 6.52
N GLN A 7 -11.58 -5.16 6.45
CA GLN A 7 -10.83 -3.93 6.18
C GLN A 7 -10.28 -3.32 7.47
N LEU A 8 -9.14 -2.63 7.36
CA LEU A 8 -8.52 -1.92 8.48
C LEU A 8 -9.38 -0.74 8.90
N SER A 9 -9.83 -0.69 10.15
CA SER A 9 -10.61 0.43 10.69
C SER A 9 -9.75 1.45 11.43
N ARG A 10 -8.68 1.01 12.08
CA ARG A 10 -7.75 1.85 12.86
C ARG A 10 -6.40 1.17 12.99
N MET A 11 -5.35 1.95 13.20
CA MET A 11 -4.01 1.46 13.53
C MET A 11 -3.38 2.35 14.58
N THR A 12 -2.80 1.74 15.61
CA THR A 12 -1.92 2.42 16.56
C THR A 12 -0.48 1.93 16.40
N ILE A 13 0.47 2.86 16.44
CA ILE A 13 1.91 2.58 16.31
C ILE A 13 2.64 3.42 17.34
N ARG A 14 3.56 2.80 18.09
CA ARG A 14 4.47 3.51 19.00
C ARG A 14 5.90 3.01 18.82
N GLY A 15 6.85 3.94 18.86
CA GLY A 15 8.28 3.61 18.87
C GLY A 15 8.87 3.08 17.57
N PHE A 16 8.22 3.30 16.42
CA PHE A 16 8.63 2.74 15.13
C PHE A 16 9.22 3.82 14.19
N LYS A 17 10.46 3.67 13.78
CA LYS A 17 11.19 4.56 12.82
C LYS A 17 11.06 6.05 13.21
N SER A 18 10.38 6.85 12.40
CA SER A 18 10.09 8.27 12.70
C SER A 18 8.82 8.48 13.53
N ILE A 19 8.07 7.43 13.80
CA ILE A 19 6.77 7.46 14.47
C ILE A 19 6.96 7.23 15.96
N LYS A 20 6.88 8.28 16.76
CA LYS A 20 6.88 8.18 18.21
C LYS A 20 5.56 7.64 18.72
N ASN A 21 4.45 8.19 18.21
CA ASN A 21 3.09 7.77 18.51
C ASN A 21 2.19 8.12 17.32
N CYS A 22 1.39 7.18 16.88
CA CYS A 22 0.39 7.35 15.84
C CYS A 22 -0.89 6.62 16.26
N ASP A 23 -2.02 7.27 16.06
CA ASP A 23 -3.35 6.69 16.22
C ASP A 23 -4.20 7.22 15.08
N ILE A 24 -4.51 6.37 14.11
CA ILE A 24 -5.20 6.78 12.89
C ILE A 24 -6.35 5.85 12.55
N SER A 25 -7.51 6.44 12.27
CA SER A 25 -8.66 5.72 11.74
C SER A 25 -8.67 5.78 10.21
N PHE A 26 -9.07 4.69 9.58
CA PHE A 26 -9.12 4.57 8.13
C PHE A 26 -10.55 4.67 7.59
N GLY A 27 -10.68 5.34 6.43
CA GLY A 27 -11.84 5.33 5.56
C GLY A 27 -11.67 4.32 4.43
N LYS A 28 -12.54 4.40 3.44
CA LYS A 28 -12.45 3.61 2.20
C LYS A 28 -11.26 4.06 1.35
N ILE A 29 -11.08 5.38 1.23
CA ILE A 29 -9.94 6.03 0.60
C ILE A 29 -9.15 6.76 1.69
N ASN A 30 -7.82 6.69 1.62
CA ASN A 30 -6.92 7.34 2.57
C ASN A 30 -5.72 7.89 1.80
N VAL A 31 -5.61 9.20 1.70
CA VAL A 31 -4.56 9.89 0.95
C VAL A 31 -3.61 10.55 1.93
N LEU A 32 -2.43 9.98 2.12
CA LEU A 32 -1.39 10.54 2.97
C LEU A 32 -0.63 11.62 2.19
N ILE A 33 -0.73 12.87 2.61
CA ILE A 33 -0.01 14.00 2.03
C ILE A 33 0.98 14.58 3.05
N GLY A 34 2.19 14.90 2.62
CA GLY A 34 3.23 15.48 3.46
C GLY A 34 4.48 15.77 2.66
N SER A 35 5.35 16.63 3.17
CA SER A 35 6.65 16.91 2.54
C SER A 35 7.58 15.68 2.55
N ASN A 36 8.67 15.77 1.77
CA ASN A 36 9.75 14.78 1.84
C ASN A 36 10.31 14.73 3.27
N GLY A 37 10.47 13.50 3.80
CA GLY A 37 10.95 13.30 5.16
C GLY A 37 9.91 13.47 6.27
N ALA A 38 8.64 13.82 5.98
CA ALA A 38 7.58 13.92 6.99
C ALA A 38 7.28 12.57 7.67
N GLY A 39 7.48 11.45 6.97
CA GLY A 39 7.27 10.12 7.53
C GLY A 39 6.26 9.24 6.80
N LYS A 40 5.75 9.68 5.64
CA LYS A 40 4.83 8.90 4.81
C LYS A 40 5.36 7.49 4.51
N SER A 41 6.57 7.41 3.96
CA SER A 41 7.20 6.10 3.63
C SER A 41 7.49 5.26 4.88
N ASN A 42 7.74 5.88 6.04
CA ASN A 42 7.87 5.16 7.30
C ASN A 42 6.53 4.57 7.75
N PHE A 43 5.42 5.28 7.54
CA PHE A 43 4.07 4.76 7.78
C PHE A 43 3.73 3.62 6.82
N ILE A 44 3.99 3.79 5.51
CA ILE A 44 3.81 2.70 4.54
C ILE A 44 4.66 1.47 4.91
N SER A 45 5.90 1.69 5.37
CA SER A 45 6.78 0.59 5.79
C SER A 45 6.28 -0.16 7.03
N ALA A 46 5.40 0.44 7.85
CA ALA A 46 4.76 -0.24 8.98
C ALA A 46 3.88 -1.40 8.50
N PHE A 47 3.21 -1.26 7.36
CA PHE A 47 2.42 -2.35 6.76
C PHE A 47 3.32 -3.50 6.27
N SER A 48 4.46 -3.18 5.65
CA SER A 48 5.43 -4.19 5.24
C SER A 48 6.07 -4.89 6.44
N PHE A 49 6.34 -4.15 7.53
CA PHE A 49 6.83 -4.71 8.78
C PHE A 49 5.80 -5.65 9.41
N LEU A 50 4.53 -5.25 9.49
CA LEU A 50 3.44 -6.09 9.96
C LEU A 50 3.30 -7.36 9.10
N GLN A 51 3.41 -7.23 7.77
CA GLN A 51 3.38 -8.38 6.86
C GLN A 51 4.54 -9.35 7.14
N SER A 52 5.74 -8.84 7.43
CA SER A 52 6.90 -9.69 7.79
C SER A 52 6.65 -10.45 9.09
N ILE A 53 6.00 -9.83 10.07
CA ILE A 53 5.59 -10.46 11.34
C ILE A 53 4.61 -11.60 11.08
N LEU A 54 3.53 -11.32 10.34
CA LEU A 54 2.51 -12.32 10.03
C LEU A 54 3.04 -13.49 9.19
N SER A 55 4.08 -13.25 8.41
CA SER A 55 4.78 -14.28 7.60
C SER A 55 5.89 -15.00 8.37
N LYS A 56 6.05 -14.75 9.69
CA LYS A 56 7.10 -15.33 10.54
C LYS A 56 8.52 -15.04 10.02
N ASN A 57 8.73 -13.82 9.57
CA ASN A 57 10.00 -13.30 9.01
C ASN A 57 10.47 -12.06 9.78
N LEU A 58 10.10 -11.92 11.07
CA LEU A 58 10.49 -10.77 11.89
C LEU A 58 12.00 -10.63 11.95
N GLN A 59 12.73 -11.72 12.27
CA GLN A 59 14.19 -11.66 12.43
C GLN A 59 14.90 -11.37 11.11
N VAL A 60 14.38 -11.86 9.98
CA VAL A 60 14.89 -11.54 8.65
C VAL A 60 14.72 -10.04 8.36
N SER A 61 13.54 -9.48 8.67
CA SER A 61 13.27 -8.05 8.52
C SER A 61 14.16 -7.18 9.39
N VAL A 62 14.39 -7.59 10.65
CA VAL A 62 15.31 -6.92 11.58
C VAL A 62 16.77 -6.97 11.05
N GLY A 63 17.20 -8.13 10.54
CA GLY A 63 18.54 -8.29 9.97
C GLY A 63 18.78 -7.44 8.73
N GLN A 64 17.77 -7.31 7.87
CA GLN A 64 17.85 -6.49 6.64
C GLN A 64 17.82 -4.99 6.94
N SER A 65 16.97 -4.55 7.85
CA SER A 65 16.77 -3.14 8.17
C SER A 65 17.78 -2.60 9.18
N GLY A 66 18.29 -3.48 10.06
CA GLY A 66 19.05 -3.11 11.25
C GLY A 66 18.14 -2.66 12.40
N LEU A 67 18.31 -3.22 13.59
CA LEU A 67 17.45 -2.97 14.77
C LEU A 67 17.28 -1.47 15.07
N SER A 68 18.40 -0.72 15.10
CA SER A 68 18.36 0.71 15.45
C SER A 68 17.56 1.56 14.48
N SER A 69 17.42 1.16 13.21
CA SER A 69 16.65 1.87 12.20
C SER A 69 15.13 1.61 12.30
N LEU A 70 14.74 0.53 12.95
CA LEU A 70 13.35 0.20 13.24
C LEU A 70 12.82 0.93 14.47
N LEU A 71 13.68 1.27 15.43
CA LEU A 71 13.33 1.94 16.67
C LEU A 71 13.32 3.47 16.49
N TYR A 72 12.31 4.14 17.02
CA TYR A 72 12.23 5.60 17.04
C TYR A 72 13.43 6.20 17.78
N ASN A 73 14.21 7.04 17.09
CA ASN A 73 15.47 7.61 17.60
C ASN A 73 16.46 6.56 18.15
N GLY A 74 16.32 5.29 17.73
CA GLY A 74 17.23 4.20 18.06
C GLY A 74 17.10 3.63 19.47
N ARG A 75 17.89 2.60 19.74
CA ARG A 75 17.82 1.77 20.95
C ARG A 75 18.00 2.52 22.28
N LYS A 76 18.72 3.66 22.27
CA LYS A 76 18.96 4.44 23.50
C LYS A 76 17.75 5.24 23.95
N VAL A 77 16.78 5.47 23.06
CA VAL A 77 15.59 6.31 23.30
C VAL A 77 14.32 5.47 23.37
N THR A 78 14.25 4.43 22.56
CA THR A 78 13.04 3.60 22.43
C THR A 78 13.31 2.20 22.96
N GLU A 79 12.57 1.82 23.98
CA GLU A 79 12.68 0.54 24.67
C GLU A 79 11.78 -0.54 24.03
N GLU A 80 10.71 -0.13 23.33
CA GLU A 80 9.72 -1.04 22.75
C GLU A 80 9.10 -0.47 21.47
N ILE A 81 8.59 -1.37 20.63
CA ILE A 81 7.71 -1.08 19.49
C ILE A 81 6.36 -1.68 19.83
N ASP A 82 5.31 -0.86 19.83
CA ASP A 82 3.93 -1.29 20.09
C ASP A 82 3.07 -1.06 18.84
N PHE A 83 2.37 -2.09 18.40
CA PHE A 83 1.46 -2.08 17.26
C PHE A 83 0.13 -2.69 17.61
N GLU A 84 -0.95 -2.04 17.18
CA GLU A 84 -2.27 -2.67 17.15
C GLU A 84 -3.01 -2.28 15.87
N VAL A 85 -3.57 -3.27 15.19
CA VAL A 85 -4.39 -3.10 13.99
C VAL A 85 -5.80 -3.58 14.25
N PHE A 86 -6.78 -2.77 13.88
CA PHE A 86 -8.19 -2.98 14.19
C PHE A 86 -8.98 -3.32 12.92
N PHE A 87 -9.90 -4.26 13.07
CA PHE A 87 -10.85 -4.71 12.07
C PHE A 87 -12.26 -4.60 12.68
N GLY A 88 -12.86 -3.40 12.60
CA GLY A 88 -14.07 -3.08 13.34
C GLY A 88 -13.83 -3.14 14.85
N GLN A 89 -14.49 -4.06 15.53
CA GLN A 89 -14.37 -4.25 16.99
C GLN A 89 -13.25 -5.22 17.39
N ASN A 90 -12.65 -5.92 16.44
CA ASN A 90 -11.57 -6.86 16.70
C ASN A 90 -10.22 -6.26 16.38
N SER A 91 -9.16 -6.71 17.06
CA SER A 91 -7.80 -6.26 16.80
C SER A 91 -6.78 -7.38 16.91
N TYR A 92 -5.61 -7.14 16.31
CA TYR A 92 -4.38 -7.88 16.53
C TYR A 92 -3.31 -6.90 16.98
N GLY A 93 -2.67 -7.19 18.10
CA GLY A 93 -1.66 -6.32 18.67
C GLY A 93 -0.45 -7.08 19.19
N PHE A 94 0.68 -6.37 19.26
CA PHE A 94 1.92 -6.89 19.83
C PHE A 94 2.82 -5.76 20.34
N VAL A 95 3.64 -6.12 21.34
CA VAL A 95 4.73 -5.31 21.85
C VAL A 95 6.03 -6.07 21.63
N LEU A 96 6.99 -5.43 20.94
CA LEU A 96 8.32 -5.97 20.66
C LEU A 96 9.37 -5.21 21.46
N VAL A 97 10.31 -5.94 22.06
CA VAL A 97 11.43 -5.37 22.79
C VAL A 97 12.77 -5.82 22.20
N PRO A 98 13.78 -4.93 22.15
CA PRO A 98 15.11 -5.25 21.68
C PRO A 98 15.87 -6.12 22.69
N THR A 99 16.61 -7.09 22.17
CA THR A 99 17.53 -7.94 22.95
C THR A 99 18.98 -7.51 22.78
N ASP A 100 19.88 -7.98 23.64
CA ASP A 100 21.30 -7.62 23.59
C ASP A 100 22.02 -8.13 22.34
N ASP A 101 21.51 -9.17 21.72
CA ASP A 101 22.01 -9.74 20.46
C ASP A 101 21.39 -9.11 19.21
N ASN A 102 20.82 -7.88 19.33
CA ASN A 102 20.23 -7.10 18.25
C ASN A 102 19.04 -7.76 17.54
N ARG A 103 18.24 -8.54 18.26
CA ARG A 103 16.96 -9.07 17.80
C ARG A 103 15.79 -8.32 18.40
N LEU A 104 14.60 -8.56 17.88
CA LEU A 104 13.31 -8.19 18.50
C LEU A 104 12.62 -9.47 18.99
N ILE A 105 12.08 -9.43 20.20
CA ILE A 105 11.24 -10.51 20.75
C ILE A 105 9.88 -9.95 21.17
N PHE A 106 8.88 -10.80 21.15
CA PHE A 106 7.54 -10.44 21.61
C PHE A 106 7.52 -10.38 23.13
N GLN A 107 7.37 -9.18 23.68
CA GLN A 107 7.04 -9.00 25.10
C GLN A 107 5.58 -9.36 25.34
N LYS A 108 4.71 -9.06 24.35
CA LYS A 108 3.27 -9.40 24.35
C LYS A 108 2.82 -9.60 22.91
N GLU A 109 1.96 -10.58 22.67
CA GLU A 109 1.21 -10.78 21.43
C GLU A 109 -0.21 -11.18 21.80
N TYR A 110 -1.23 -10.53 21.17
CA TYR A 110 -2.62 -10.71 21.59
C TYR A 110 -3.61 -10.44 20.46
N PHE A 111 -4.80 -11.01 20.61
CA PHE A 111 -6.01 -10.57 19.94
C PHE A 111 -6.86 -9.73 20.88
N GLY A 112 -7.47 -8.65 20.39
CA GLY A 112 -8.32 -7.76 21.14
C GLY A 112 -9.77 -7.76 20.64
N TYR A 113 -10.71 -7.46 21.55
CA TYR A 113 -12.10 -7.18 21.26
C TYR A 113 -12.53 -5.92 22.00
N HIS A 114 -13.09 -4.94 21.27
CA HIS A 114 -13.43 -3.58 21.73
C HIS A 114 -14.93 -3.26 21.57
N GLY A 115 -15.79 -4.26 21.62
CA GLY A 115 -17.24 -4.14 21.46
C GLY A 115 -18.02 -3.96 22.76
N GLY A 116 -17.87 -2.80 23.42
CA GLY A 116 -18.61 -2.46 24.64
C GLY A 116 -17.91 -2.85 25.94
N TRP A 117 -16.97 -3.77 25.93
CA TRP A 117 -16.03 -4.12 26.99
C TRP A 117 -14.73 -4.61 26.34
N ASP A 118 -13.61 -4.14 26.85
CA ASP A 118 -12.30 -4.53 26.31
C ASP A 118 -11.92 -5.91 26.85
N ASN A 119 -11.57 -6.79 25.92
CA ASN A 119 -11.06 -8.12 26.23
C ASN A 119 -9.86 -8.43 25.35
N GLU A 120 -8.79 -8.92 25.96
CA GLU A 120 -7.58 -9.37 25.26
C GLU A 120 -7.38 -10.87 25.45
N SER A 121 -7.09 -11.54 24.36
CA SER A 121 -6.65 -12.93 24.33
C SER A 121 -5.14 -12.98 24.11
N ASN A 122 -4.40 -13.32 25.14
CA ASN A 122 -2.93 -13.40 25.07
C ASN A 122 -2.53 -14.62 24.25
N ILE A 123 -1.76 -14.39 23.17
CA ILE A 123 -1.19 -15.43 22.29
C ILE A 123 0.11 -15.97 22.91
N GLY A 124 0.94 -15.09 23.49
CA GLY A 124 2.21 -15.51 24.08
C GLY A 124 3.19 -14.35 24.35
N ARG A 125 4.36 -14.73 24.87
CA ARG A 125 5.48 -13.81 25.16
C ARG A 125 6.82 -14.53 25.10
N GLY A 126 7.92 -13.80 24.82
CA GLY A 126 9.28 -14.34 24.80
C GLY A 126 9.66 -15.06 23.51
N HIS A 127 8.75 -15.17 22.54
CA HIS A 127 9.03 -15.80 21.25
C HIS A 127 9.68 -14.80 20.26
N SER A 128 10.45 -15.33 19.33
CA SER A 128 11.18 -14.54 18.33
C SER A 128 10.38 -14.32 17.02
N GLU A 129 9.40 -15.15 16.75
CA GLU A 129 8.51 -15.03 15.58
C GLU A 129 7.07 -15.11 16.06
N SER A 130 6.15 -14.48 15.34
CA SER A 130 4.73 -14.45 15.68
C SER A 130 4.10 -15.83 15.78
N GLN A 131 3.21 -16.01 16.75
CA GLN A 131 2.44 -17.22 17.02
C GLN A 131 0.93 -17.04 16.73
N TRP A 132 0.55 -16.00 15.99
CA TRP A 132 -0.85 -15.66 15.72
C TRP A 132 -1.69 -16.82 15.16
N GLU A 133 -1.09 -17.76 14.40
CA GLU A 133 -1.80 -18.92 13.84
C GLU A 133 -2.14 -19.99 14.89
N SER A 134 -1.36 -20.08 15.96
CA SER A 134 -1.52 -21.04 17.06
C SER A 134 -2.24 -20.46 18.26
N GLY A 135 -2.83 -19.28 18.11
CA GLY A 135 -3.38 -18.40 19.14
C GLY A 135 -4.36 -19.03 20.12
N ALA A 136 -4.69 -18.27 21.16
CA ALA A 136 -5.55 -18.70 22.23
C ALA A 136 -6.97 -18.94 21.72
N HIS A 137 -7.49 -20.14 21.94
CA HIS A 137 -8.83 -20.57 21.53
C HIS A 137 -9.91 -20.02 22.47
N ASN A 138 -10.28 -18.73 22.33
CA ASN A 138 -11.29 -18.09 23.18
C ASN A 138 -12.40 -17.34 22.43
N GLY A 139 -12.52 -17.57 21.10
CA GLY A 139 -13.58 -17.02 20.28
C GLY A 139 -13.25 -15.68 19.60
N ILE A 140 -12.25 -14.90 20.09
CA ILE A 140 -11.78 -13.68 19.38
C ILE A 140 -10.96 -14.08 18.16
N ASP A 141 -10.15 -15.10 18.28
CA ASP A 141 -9.34 -15.68 17.22
C ASP A 141 -10.18 -16.16 16.02
N ASP A 142 -11.40 -16.65 16.23
CA ASP A 142 -12.32 -17.06 15.16
C ASP A 142 -12.63 -15.93 14.16
N TYR A 143 -12.52 -14.68 14.58
CA TYR A 143 -12.73 -13.50 13.74
C TYR A 143 -11.44 -12.89 13.21
N VAL A 144 -10.38 -12.83 14.02
CA VAL A 144 -9.12 -12.17 13.67
C VAL A 144 -8.26 -13.05 12.76
N VAL A 145 -8.11 -14.34 13.08
CA VAL A 145 -7.25 -15.27 12.34
C VAL A 145 -7.63 -15.40 10.86
N PRO A 146 -8.91 -15.56 10.47
CA PRO A 146 -9.28 -15.58 9.05
C PRO A 146 -8.93 -14.29 8.32
N THR A 147 -9.09 -13.14 8.99
CA THR A 147 -8.73 -11.82 8.44
C THR A 147 -7.24 -11.71 8.19
N LEU A 148 -6.41 -12.11 9.16
CA LEU A 148 -4.94 -12.11 9.01
C LEU A 148 -4.45 -13.11 7.94
N ARG A 149 -5.07 -14.31 7.85
CA ARG A 149 -4.71 -15.35 6.85
C ARG A 149 -4.87 -14.90 5.42
N LYS A 150 -5.88 -14.10 5.14
CA LYS A 150 -6.12 -13.59 3.79
C LYS A 150 -5.00 -12.63 3.34
N GLN A 151 -4.06 -12.26 4.22
CA GLN A 151 -3.06 -11.21 3.97
C GLN A 151 -3.73 -9.99 3.33
N ASN A 152 -4.70 -9.43 4.04
CA ASN A 152 -5.71 -8.53 3.49
C ASN A 152 -5.17 -7.15 3.07
N TRP A 153 -3.88 -6.88 3.22
CA TRP A 153 -3.24 -5.64 2.72
C TRP A 153 -1.96 -5.96 1.97
N ARG A 154 -1.70 -5.17 0.93
CA ARG A 154 -0.45 -5.25 0.16
C ARG A 154 0.02 -3.86 -0.20
N VAL A 155 1.34 -3.66 -0.06
CA VAL A 155 2.03 -2.44 -0.44
C VAL A 155 2.62 -2.64 -1.83
N TYR A 156 2.35 -1.70 -2.74
CA TYR A 156 2.83 -1.69 -4.11
C TYR A 156 3.69 -0.46 -4.38
N HIS A 157 4.83 -0.67 -5.01
CA HIS A 157 5.80 0.35 -5.38
C HIS A 157 6.19 0.17 -6.84
N PHE A 158 5.69 1.01 -7.73
CA PHE A 158 6.01 0.94 -9.17
C PHE A 158 7.00 2.03 -9.58
N HIS A 159 7.95 2.36 -8.69
CA HIS A 159 8.91 3.45 -8.93
C HIS A 159 10.01 3.07 -9.91
N ASP A 160 10.46 1.83 -9.88
CA ASP A 160 11.52 1.37 -10.77
C ASP A 160 10.97 1.04 -12.15
N THR A 161 11.19 1.97 -13.08
CA THR A 161 10.90 1.83 -14.51
C THR A 161 12.16 2.02 -15.36
N GLY A 162 13.33 2.01 -14.73
CA GLY A 162 14.64 2.14 -15.39
C GLY A 162 14.95 0.99 -16.36
N LYS A 163 16.09 1.04 -17.05
CA LYS A 163 16.50 0.01 -18.01
C LYS A 163 16.63 -1.38 -17.39
N GLY A 164 17.03 -1.46 -16.12
CA GLY A 164 17.19 -2.70 -15.36
C GLY A 164 15.96 -3.13 -14.56
N ALA A 165 14.85 -2.38 -14.66
CA ALA A 165 13.65 -2.64 -13.88
C ALA A 165 13.13 -4.07 -14.11
N ARG A 166 12.76 -4.74 -13.04
CA ARG A 166 12.33 -6.15 -13.08
C ARG A 166 11.11 -6.34 -13.97
N VAL A 167 10.18 -5.39 -14.04
CA VAL A 167 9.01 -5.43 -14.92
C VAL A 167 9.37 -5.52 -16.41
N LYS A 168 10.58 -5.11 -16.81
CA LYS A 168 11.12 -5.18 -18.18
C LYS A 168 11.91 -6.46 -18.45
N GLN A 169 12.14 -7.28 -17.42
CA GLN A 169 12.90 -8.52 -17.51
C GLN A 169 12.01 -9.72 -17.86
N GLU A 170 12.66 -10.81 -18.17
CA GLU A 170 12.02 -12.12 -18.35
C GLU A 170 11.61 -12.72 -17.00
N HIS A 171 10.42 -13.30 -16.94
CA HIS A 171 9.91 -13.96 -15.77
C HIS A 171 9.26 -15.29 -16.11
N ASN A 172 9.28 -16.21 -15.14
CA ASN A 172 8.60 -17.49 -15.32
C ASN A 172 7.08 -17.27 -15.46
N ILE A 173 6.50 -17.82 -16.52
CA ILE A 173 5.07 -17.68 -16.87
C ILE A 173 4.15 -18.21 -15.77
N SER A 174 4.60 -19.21 -14.98
CA SER A 174 3.83 -19.79 -13.88
C SER A 174 3.74 -18.86 -12.64
N ASN A 175 4.58 -17.81 -12.57
CA ASN A 175 4.51 -16.79 -11.51
C ASN A 175 3.42 -15.77 -11.81
N ASN A 176 2.18 -16.22 -11.87
CA ASN A 176 1.04 -15.41 -12.32
C ASN A 176 -0.17 -15.46 -11.37
N LYS A 177 -0.03 -16.03 -10.16
CA LYS A 177 -1.16 -16.16 -9.21
C LYS A 177 -1.63 -14.82 -8.66
N MET A 178 -0.73 -13.86 -8.50
CA MET A 178 -0.99 -12.52 -8.01
C MET A 178 0.02 -11.54 -8.61
N LEU A 179 -0.34 -10.27 -8.73
CA LEU A 179 0.59 -9.23 -9.12
C LEU A 179 1.59 -8.98 -7.99
N LEU A 180 2.89 -8.96 -8.30
CA LEU A 180 3.95 -8.68 -7.34
C LEU A 180 3.99 -7.18 -7.00
N TYR A 181 4.54 -6.86 -5.83
CA TYR A 181 4.60 -5.51 -5.28
C TYR A 181 5.34 -4.47 -6.17
N ASP A 182 6.25 -4.94 -7.00
CA ASP A 182 7.05 -4.17 -7.96
C ASP A 182 6.65 -4.42 -9.43
N ALA A 183 5.53 -5.11 -9.64
CA ALA A 183 5.04 -5.58 -10.94
C ALA A 183 6.07 -6.41 -11.75
N ALA A 184 7.08 -7.01 -11.12
CA ALA A 184 8.09 -7.80 -11.81
C ALA A 184 7.47 -8.87 -12.74
N ASN A 185 6.38 -9.49 -12.33
CA ASN A 185 5.68 -10.53 -13.07
C ASN A 185 4.54 -10.02 -13.96
N LEU A 186 4.52 -8.74 -14.33
CA LEU A 186 3.40 -8.13 -15.07
C LEU A 186 3.03 -8.89 -16.33
N ALA A 187 4.01 -9.31 -17.14
CA ALA A 187 3.77 -10.07 -18.36
C ALA A 187 3.05 -11.41 -18.09
N ALA A 188 3.53 -12.16 -17.10
CA ALA A 188 2.93 -13.44 -16.70
C ALA A 188 1.54 -13.26 -16.10
N PHE A 189 1.33 -12.19 -15.34
CA PHE A 189 0.04 -11.86 -14.76
C PHE A 189 -0.99 -11.44 -15.82
N LEU A 190 -0.62 -10.56 -16.74
CA LEU A 190 -1.46 -10.17 -17.89
C LEU A 190 -1.78 -11.39 -18.80
N TYR A 191 -0.82 -12.29 -19.00
CA TYR A 191 -1.06 -13.55 -19.70
C TYR A 191 -2.17 -14.36 -19.04
N ARG A 192 -2.14 -14.49 -17.71
CA ARG A 192 -3.22 -15.15 -16.96
C ARG A 192 -4.55 -14.41 -17.12
N LEU A 193 -4.56 -13.07 -17.01
CA LEU A 193 -5.79 -12.30 -17.18
C LEU A 193 -6.39 -12.49 -18.59
N LYS A 194 -5.56 -12.43 -19.63
CA LYS A 194 -5.98 -12.62 -21.02
C LYS A 194 -6.68 -13.97 -21.24
N ASN A 195 -6.18 -15.05 -20.58
CA ASN A 195 -6.68 -16.40 -20.77
C ASN A 195 -7.85 -16.78 -19.87
N PHE A 196 -7.93 -16.22 -18.65
CA PHE A 196 -8.90 -16.68 -17.65
C PHE A 196 -9.85 -15.58 -17.16
N PHE A 197 -9.53 -14.30 -17.40
CA PHE A 197 -10.28 -13.13 -16.95
C PHE A 197 -10.39 -12.08 -18.06
N LYS A 198 -10.87 -12.53 -19.22
CA LYS A 198 -10.85 -11.76 -20.47
C LYS A 198 -11.48 -10.36 -20.32
N GLN A 199 -12.60 -10.26 -19.59
CA GLN A 199 -13.30 -8.98 -19.38
C GLN A 199 -12.40 -7.95 -18.66
N ASN A 200 -11.72 -8.36 -17.57
CA ASN A 200 -10.79 -7.48 -16.85
C ASN A 200 -9.58 -7.12 -17.72
N TYR A 201 -9.07 -8.08 -18.50
CA TYR A 201 -7.97 -7.82 -19.43
C TYR A 201 -8.36 -6.78 -20.47
N ASP A 202 -9.53 -6.90 -21.08
CA ASP A 202 -10.01 -5.93 -22.08
C ASP A 202 -10.21 -4.55 -21.48
N GLU A 203 -10.79 -4.47 -20.28
CA GLU A 203 -10.95 -3.20 -19.55
C GLU A 203 -9.60 -2.54 -19.25
N ILE A 204 -8.59 -3.31 -18.86
CA ILE A 204 -7.22 -2.82 -18.67
C ILE A 204 -6.67 -2.24 -19.97
N VAL A 205 -6.76 -2.97 -21.09
CA VAL A 205 -6.27 -2.54 -22.40
C VAL A 205 -6.99 -1.26 -22.86
N GLU A 206 -8.32 -1.21 -22.76
CA GLU A 206 -9.11 -0.04 -23.13
C GLU A 206 -8.74 1.17 -22.28
N THR A 207 -8.53 0.99 -20.98
CA THR A 207 -8.12 2.07 -20.08
C THR A 207 -6.72 2.59 -20.42
N ILE A 208 -5.79 1.70 -20.77
CA ILE A 208 -4.43 2.11 -21.21
C ILE A 208 -4.52 2.95 -22.48
N ARG A 209 -5.38 2.59 -23.44
CA ARG A 209 -5.59 3.33 -24.69
C ARG A 209 -6.10 4.75 -24.47
N LEU A 210 -6.85 5.02 -23.38
CA LEU A 210 -7.28 6.38 -23.04
C LEU A 210 -6.10 7.31 -22.78
N VAL A 211 -5.04 6.81 -22.16
CA VAL A 211 -3.84 7.57 -21.78
C VAL A 211 -2.75 7.48 -22.85
N ALA A 212 -2.64 6.35 -23.51
CA ALA A 212 -1.66 6.05 -24.55
C ALA A 212 -2.38 5.60 -25.86
N PRO A 213 -2.96 6.53 -26.66
CA PRO A 213 -3.76 6.17 -27.85
C PRO A 213 -2.99 5.40 -28.94
N TYR A 214 -1.66 5.44 -28.88
CA TYR A 214 -0.80 4.67 -29.79
C TYR A 214 -0.68 3.20 -29.39
N PHE A 215 -0.99 2.84 -28.14
CA PHE A 215 -0.96 1.46 -27.64
C PHE A 215 -2.15 0.68 -28.19
N ASP A 216 -1.90 -0.48 -28.77
CA ASP A 216 -2.95 -1.36 -29.27
C ASP A 216 -3.22 -2.52 -28.31
N ASP A 217 -2.32 -3.47 -28.17
CA ASP A 217 -2.50 -4.63 -27.27
C ASP A 217 -1.13 -5.14 -26.79
N PHE A 218 -1.17 -6.04 -25.78
CA PHE A 218 0.01 -6.78 -25.36
C PHE A 218 0.22 -8.02 -26.21
N VAL A 219 1.49 -8.32 -26.52
CA VAL A 219 1.93 -9.56 -27.12
C VAL A 219 2.47 -10.48 -26.02
N LEU A 220 1.59 -11.34 -25.52
CA LEU A 220 1.82 -12.19 -24.35
C LEU A 220 2.00 -13.64 -24.77
N GLU A 221 3.11 -13.90 -25.45
CA GLU A 221 3.49 -15.24 -25.88
C GLU A 221 4.74 -15.67 -25.11
N PRO A 222 4.85 -16.97 -24.75
CA PRO A 222 6.10 -17.52 -24.25
C PRO A 222 7.25 -17.24 -25.20
N GLN A 223 8.46 -17.21 -24.68
CA GLN A 223 9.63 -16.99 -25.52
C GLN A 223 9.89 -18.21 -26.44
N GLU A 224 10.26 -17.89 -27.66
CA GLU A 224 10.67 -18.92 -28.63
C GLU A 224 11.90 -19.68 -28.12
N GLY A 225 11.78 -21.00 -27.96
CA GLY A 225 12.82 -21.86 -27.40
C GLY A 225 12.87 -21.92 -25.86
N ASN A 226 12.03 -21.15 -25.14
CA ASN A 226 11.89 -21.25 -23.69
C ASN A 226 10.44 -20.94 -23.26
N GLU A 227 9.57 -21.94 -23.40
CA GLU A 227 8.13 -21.79 -23.13
C GLU A 227 7.79 -21.47 -21.65
N GLU A 228 8.75 -21.62 -20.73
CA GLU A 228 8.55 -21.26 -19.32
C GLU A 228 8.80 -19.77 -19.03
N GLN A 229 9.34 -19.02 -19.99
CA GLN A 229 9.66 -17.60 -19.82
C GLN A 229 8.74 -16.72 -20.66
N ILE A 230 8.39 -15.57 -20.10
CA ILE A 230 7.61 -14.53 -20.75
C ILE A 230 8.21 -13.16 -20.44
N VAL A 231 8.18 -12.27 -21.44
CA VAL A 231 8.59 -10.87 -21.30
C VAL A 231 7.45 -9.96 -21.77
N LEU A 232 7.37 -8.77 -21.20
CA LEU A 232 6.36 -7.78 -21.58
C LEU A 232 6.67 -7.20 -22.97
N ARG A 233 5.84 -7.56 -23.95
CA ARG A 233 5.85 -7.02 -25.30
C ARG A 233 4.48 -6.43 -25.63
N TRP A 234 4.46 -5.49 -26.57
CA TRP A 234 3.26 -4.78 -26.98
C TRP A 234 3.31 -4.41 -28.45
N CYS A 235 2.16 -4.10 -29.03
CA CYS A 235 2.02 -3.59 -30.39
C CYS A 235 1.37 -2.22 -30.40
N GLN A 236 1.66 -1.47 -31.47
CA GLN A 236 1.16 -0.11 -31.68
C GLN A 236 0.08 -0.12 -32.75
N THR A 237 -0.95 0.68 -32.59
CA THR A 237 -2.04 0.86 -33.56
C THR A 237 -1.46 1.25 -34.93
N GLY A 238 -1.80 0.48 -35.95
CA GLY A 238 -1.37 0.72 -37.33
C GLY A 238 0.10 0.35 -37.62
N CYS A 239 0.78 -0.39 -36.74
CA CYS A 239 2.13 -0.89 -36.91
C CYS A 239 2.16 -2.41 -36.72
N GLU A 240 2.87 -3.12 -37.63
CA GLU A 240 3.03 -4.58 -37.54
C GLU A 240 4.19 -5.00 -36.62
N ASP A 241 5.04 -4.05 -36.21
CA ASP A 241 6.18 -4.33 -35.36
C ASP A 241 5.76 -4.61 -33.90
N ILE A 242 6.50 -5.51 -33.25
CA ILE A 242 6.36 -5.84 -31.83
C ILE A 242 7.43 -5.09 -31.07
N PHE A 243 7.01 -4.37 -30.05
CA PHE A 243 7.85 -3.53 -29.19
C PHE A 243 8.09 -4.19 -27.84
N ASN A 244 9.25 -3.95 -27.24
CA ASN A 244 9.57 -4.37 -25.88
C ASN A 244 9.09 -3.31 -24.85
N ALA A 245 8.93 -3.70 -23.60
CA ALA A 245 8.58 -2.78 -22.51
C ALA A 245 9.58 -1.62 -22.34
N SER A 246 10.83 -1.80 -22.74
CA SER A 246 11.85 -0.73 -22.70
C SER A 246 11.59 0.44 -23.66
N GLN A 247 10.68 0.26 -24.62
CA GLN A 247 10.26 1.28 -25.60
C GLN A 247 9.03 2.07 -25.13
N LEU A 248 8.40 1.67 -24.03
CA LEU A 248 7.39 2.46 -23.35
C LEU A 248 8.05 3.61 -22.57
N SER A 249 7.37 4.75 -22.49
CA SER A 249 7.76 5.78 -21.52
C SER A 249 7.60 5.28 -20.09
N ASP A 250 8.39 5.80 -19.16
CA ASP A 250 8.31 5.40 -17.76
C ASP A 250 6.91 5.66 -17.16
N GLY A 251 6.28 6.79 -17.54
CA GLY A 251 4.91 7.10 -17.12
C GLY A 251 3.89 6.12 -17.69
N THR A 252 4.00 5.75 -18.98
CA THR A 252 3.10 4.77 -19.59
C THR A 252 3.23 3.39 -18.93
N LEU A 253 4.47 2.93 -18.71
CA LEU A 253 4.70 1.64 -18.05
C LEU A 253 4.14 1.62 -16.62
N ARG A 254 4.33 2.71 -15.87
CA ARG A 254 3.77 2.85 -14.52
C ARG A 254 2.24 2.88 -14.54
N PHE A 255 1.65 3.60 -15.49
CA PHE A 255 0.20 3.61 -15.67
C PHE A 255 -0.35 2.20 -15.98
N ILE A 256 0.34 1.43 -16.82
CA ILE A 256 -0.01 0.02 -17.09
C ILE A 256 0.02 -0.81 -15.81
N CYS A 257 1.05 -0.67 -14.96
CA CYS A 257 1.15 -1.38 -13.69
C CYS A 257 -0.02 -1.02 -12.75
N LEU A 258 -0.34 0.29 -12.61
CA LEU A 258 -1.42 0.79 -11.77
C LEU A 258 -2.80 0.33 -12.27
N THR A 259 -3.06 0.45 -13.57
CA THR A 259 -4.31 0.01 -14.18
C THR A 259 -4.51 -1.50 -14.00
N THR A 260 -3.45 -2.29 -14.22
CA THR A 260 -3.48 -3.74 -13.98
C THR A 260 -3.77 -4.06 -12.51
N LEU A 261 -3.14 -3.34 -11.57
CA LEU A 261 -3.39 -3.50 -10.14
C LEU A 261 -4.85 -3.21 -9.76
N LEU A 262 -5.41 -2.14 -10.29
CA LEU A 262 -6.72 -1.66 -9.86
C LEU A 262 -7.89 -2.35 -10.58
N LEU A 263 -7.71 -2.80 -11.82
CA LEU A 263 -8.75 -3.42 -12.64
C LEU A 263 -8.65 -4.96 -12.71
N GLN A 264 -7.69 -5.58 -12.02
CA GLN A 264 -7.65 -7.05 -11.92
C GLN A 264 -8.92 -7.58 -11.23
N PRO A 265 -9.26 -8.87 -11.40
CA PRO A 265 -10.41 -9.48 -10.72
C PRO A 265 -10.40 -9.27 -9.21
N HIS A 266 -11.55 -8.95 -8.62
CA HIS A 266 -11.69 -8.65 -7.18
C HIS A 266 -11.18 -9.77 -6.27
N GLU A 267 -11.26 -11.02 -6.72
CA GLU A 267 -10.77 -12.21 -6.00
C GLU A 267 -9.24 -12.30 -5.94
N LEU A 268 -8.54 -11.63 -6.85
CA LEU A 268 -7.07 -11.56 -6.87
C LEU A 268 -6.52 -10.33 -6.11
N GLN A 269 -7.40 -9.38 -5.78
CA GLN A 269 -7.04 -8.17 -5.04
C GLN A 269 -7.04 -8.42 -3.54
N PRO A 270 -6.12 -7.79 -2.77
CA PRO A 270 -6.25 -7.72 -1.31
C PRO A 270 -7.46 -6.86 -0.91
N ALA A 271 -7.91 -6.96 0.34
CA ALA A 271 -8.98 -6.09 0.86
C ALA A 271 -8.51 -4.63 0.99
N THR A 272 -7.23 -4.42 1.30
CA THR A 272 -6.60 -3.09 1.37
C THR A 272 -5.41 -3.02 0.39
N ILE A 273 -5.51 -2.10 -0.55
CA ILE A 273 -4.46 -1.80 -1.55
C ILE A 273 -3.72 -0.57 -1.09
N ILE A 274 -2.41 -0.66 -0.94
CA ILE A 274 -1.54 0.44 -0.52
C ILE A 274 -0.59 0.78 -1.66
N VAL A 275 -0.61 2.02 -2.13
CA VAL A 275 0.22 2.46 -3.26
C VAL A 275 1.03 3.69 -2.84
N ASP A 276 2.34 3.61 -3.01
CA ASP A 276 3.25 4.72 -2.70
C ASP A 276 3.57 5.51 -3.97
N GLU A 277 3.33 6.83 -3.93
CA GLU A 277 3.59 7.80 -4.99
C GLU A 277 3.15 7.34 -6.40
N PRO A 278 1.86 6.98 -6.60
CA PRO A 278 1.38 6.47 -7.89
C PRO A 278 1.51 7.47 -9.04
N GLU A 279 1.51 8.76 -8.73
CA GLU A 279 1.53 9.87 -9.69
C GLU A 279 2.87 10.10 -10.37
N LEU A 280 3.97 9.53 -9.87
CA LEU A 280 5.31 9.81 -10.39
C LEU A 280 5.42 9.54 -11.89
N GLY A 281 5.73 10.61 -12.66
CA GLY A 281 5.91 10.54 -14.11
C GLY A 281 4.61 10.35 -14.91
N LEU A 282 3.45 10.37 -14.26
CA LEU A 282 2.18 10.35 -14.97
C LEU A 282 1.83 11.74 -15.54
N HIS A 283 1.20 11.73 -16.69
CA HIS A 283 0.55 12.92 -17.23
C HIS A 283 -0.69 13.27 -16.39
N PRO A 284 -1.08 14.55 -16.21
CA PRO A 284 -2.27 14.93 -15.44
C PRO A 284 -3.53 14.16 -15.80
N TYR A 285 -3.79 13.94 -17.08
CA TYR A 285 -4.94 13.13 -17.52
C TYR A 285 -4.89 11.68 -17.00
N ALA A 286 -3.71 11.07 -16.92
CA ALA A 286 -3.55 9.73 -16.35
C ALA A 286 -3.82 9.72 -14.83
N ILE A 287 -3.51 10.82 -14.13
CA ILE A 287 -3.83 10.99 -12.71
C ILE A 287 -5.36 11.04 -12.50
N THR A 288 -6.08 11.77 -13.35
CA THR A 288 -7.55 11.82 -13.28
C THR A 288 -8.16 10.44 -13.51
N ILE A 289 -7.75 9.70 -14.56
CA ILE A 289 -8.24 8.34 -14.83
C ILE A 289 -7.92 7.39 -13.64
N PHE A 290 -6.68 7.45 -13.12
CA PHE A 290 -6.31 6.68 -11.94
C PHE A 290 -7.24 6.96 -10.75
N SER A 291 -7.53 8.22 -10.47
CA SER A 291 -8.37 8.64 -9.36
C SER A 291 -9.83 8.21 -9.52
N GLU A 292 -10.35 8.22 -10.74
CA GLU A 292 -11.69 7.69 -11.06
C GLU A 292 -11.79 6.18 -10.78
N ILE A 293 -10.78 5.41 -11.20
CA ILE A 293 -10.70 3.97 -10.92
C ILE A 293 -10.62 3.73 -9.40
N VAL A 294 -9.82 4.51 -8.68
CA VAL A 294 -9.70 4.44 -7.21
C VAL A 294 -11.06 4.68 -6.55
N ARG A 295 -11.80 5.73 -6.95
CA ARG A 295 -13.14 6.01 -6.39
C ARG A 295 -14.13 4.87 -6.66
N GLN A 296 -14.13 4.33 -7.88
CA GLN A 296 -15.00 3.20 -8.23
C GLN A 296 -14.64 1.97 -7.38
N LEU A 297 -13.35 1.62 -7.31
CA LEU A 297 -12.86 0.45 -6.58
C LEU A 297 -13.08 0.57 -5.06
N SER A 298 -13.10 1.81 -4.52
CA SER A 298 -13.29 2.07 -3.09
C SER A 298 -14.67 1.62 -2.56
N ASN A 299 -15.61 1.30 -3.43
CA ASN A 299 -16.88 0.71 -3.02
C ASN A 299 -16.73 -0.72 -2.49
N GLU A 300 -15.67 -1.43 -2.89
CA GLU A 300 -15.43 -2.83 -2.53
C GLU A 300 -14.10 -3.03 -1.80
N LYS A 301 -13.09 -2.22 -2.12
CA LYS A 301 -11.74 -2.33 -1.55
C LYS A 301 -11.38 -1.07 -0.77
N GLN A 302 -10.53 -1.21 0.21
CA GLN A 302 -9.93 -0.08 0.89
C GLN A 302 -8.62 0.32 0.19
N ILE A 303 -8.40 1.63 0.02
CA ILE A 303 -7.24 2.13 -0.70
C ILE A 303 -6.50 3.13 0.18
N ILE A 304 -5.19 2.97 0.27
CA ILE A 304 -4.28 3.88 0.97
C ILE A 304 -3.24 4.35 -0.06
N ILE A 305 -3.14 5.65 -0.25
CA ILE A 305 -2.23 6.29 -1.19
C ILE A 305 -1.30 7.20 -0.41
N SER A 306 0.00 7.10 -0.66
CA SER A 306 0.99 8.08 -0.19
C SER A 306 1.37 8.96 -1.39
N THR A 307 1.32 10.28 -1.24
CA THR A 307 1.59 11.21 -2.35
C THR A 307 2.24 12.50 -1.88
N GLN A 308 2.85 13.22 -2.83
CA GLN A 308 3.30 14.60 -2.69
C GLN A 308 2.68 15.49 -3.78
N SER A 309 1.88 14.91 -4.66
CA SER A 309 1.30 15.60 -5.81
C SER A 309 0.08 16.42 -5.39
N VAL A 310 0.14 17.68 -5.76
CA VAL A 310 -0.98 18.61 -5.66
C VAL A 310 -2.11 18.21 -6.61
N GLU A 311 -1.73 17.76 -7.79
CA GLU A 311 -2.66 17.32 -8.83
C GLU A 311 -3.46 16.12 -8.33
N LEU A 312 -2.77 15.11 -7.77
CA LEU A 312 -3.44 13.93 -7.22
C LEU A 312 -4.29 14.27 -6.00
N LEU A 313 -3.82 15.20 -5.14
CA LEU A 313 -4.58 15.64 -3.95
C LEU A 313 -5.91 16.29 -4.34
N ASN A 314 -5.95 17.06 -5.42
CA ASN A 314 -7.18 17.71 -5.90
C ASN A 314 -8.25 16.74 -6.42
N GLU A 315 -7.88 15.50 -6.67
CA GLU A 315 -8.80 14.46 -7.12
C GLU A 315 -9.59 13.80 -5.98
N PHE A 316 -9.30 14.09 -4.71
CA PHE A 316 -9.91 13.43 -3.56
C PHE A 316 -10.64 14.43 -2.64
N ASP A 317 -11.56 13.90 -1.84
CA ASP A 317 -12.32 14.70 -0.90
C ASP A 317 -11.52 14.97 0.40
N VAL A 318 -11.88 16.04 1.12
CA VAL A 318 -11.20 16.45 2.36
C VAL A 318 -11.13 15.31 3.37
N GLU A 319 -12.22 14.57 3.50
CA GLU A 319 -12.35 13.47 4.45
C GLU A 319 -11.44 12.27 4.15
N ASP A 320 -10.94 12.16 2.91
CA ASP A 320 -10.00 11.12 2.50
C ASP A 320 -8.57 11.46 2.91
N VAL A 321 -8.28 12.71 3.22
CA VAL A 321 -6.91 13.22 3.38
C VAL A 321 -6.38 13.07 4.80
N ILE A 322 -5.18 12.51 4.90
CA ILE A 322 -4.37 12.41 6.12
C ILE A 322 -3.10 13.24 5.91
N VAL A 323 -2.97 14.33 6.64
CA VAL A 323 -1.75 15.15 6.63
C VAL A 323 -0.69 14.51 7.50
N VAL A 324 0.52 14.40 6.95
CA VAL A 324 1.69 13.87 7.63
C VAL A 324 2.68 15.03 7.83
N ASP A 325 2.88 15.41 9.09
CA ASP A 325 3.80 16.45 9.51
C ASP A 325 5.05 15.88 10.19
N ARG A 326 6.13 16.66 10.17
CA ARG A 326 7.33 16.36 10.94
C ARG A 326 7.50 17.41 12.02
N SER A 327 7.38 16.98 13.28
CA SER A 327 7.68 17.82 14.46
C SER A 327 8.99 17.39 15.12
N ASP A 328 9.40 18.10 16.14
CA ASP A 328 10.55 17.74 17.00
C ASP A 328 10.34 16.40 17.71
N THR A 329 9.08 15.99 17.87
CA THR A 329 8.70 14.74 18.52
C THR A 329 8.45 13.58 17.57
N GLY A 330 8.70 13.74 16.27
CA GLY A 330 8.54 12.67 15.26
C GLY A 330 7.52 12.99 14.18
N SER A 331 7.07 11.95 13.49
CA SER A 331 6.02 12.08 12.48
C SER A 331 4.64 12.12 13.15
N GLU A 332 3.83 13.09 12.76
CA GLU A 332 2.46 13.29 13.24
C GLU A 332 1.48 13.06 12.09
N PHE A 333 0.35 12.44 12.39
CA PHE A 333 -0.66 12.07 11.42
C PHE A 333 -2.00 12.64 11.83
N ARG A 334 -2.65 13.37 10.92
CA ARG A 334 -3.91 14.03 11.22
C ARG A 334 -4.86 13.94 10.01
N ARG A 335 -6.01 13.32 10.19
CA ARG A 335 -7.07 13.35 9.18
C ARG A 335 -7.65 14.77 9.13
N LEU A 336 -7.92 15.26 7.93
CA LEU A 336 -8.56 16.56 7.75
C LEU A 336 -10.04 16.46 8.14
N ASP A 337 -10.52 17.58 8.71
CA ASP A 337 -11.92 17.76 9.09
C ASP A 337 -12.57 18.73 8.08
N PRO A 338 -13.58 18.29 7.31
CA PRO A 338 -14.27 19.13 6.34
C PRO A 338 -14.84 20.42 6.93
N GLU A 339 -15.35 20.37 8.16
CA GLU A 339 -15.95 21.56 8.80
C GLU A 339 -14.91 22.67 9.06
N GLN A 340 -13.66 22.31 9.38
CA GLN A 340 -12.58 23.28 9.59
C GLN A 340 -12.14 23.96 8.29
N LEU A 341 -12.33 23.32 7.14
CA LEU A 341 -11.90 23.83 5.83
C LEU A 341 -13.04 24.45 5.01
N LYS A 342 -14.29 24.35 5.48
CA LYS A 342 -15.48 24.76 4.76
C LYS A 342 -15.41 26.19 4.20
N LEU A 343 -14.99 27.16 5.02
CA LEU A 343 -14.86 28.56 4.60
C LEU A 343 -13.85 28.78 3.45
N TRP A 344 -12.80 27.95 3.40
CA TRP A 344 -11.80 28.00 2.34
C TRP A 344 -12.32 27.37 1.04
N LEU A 345 -13.01 26.24 1.15
CA LEU A 345 -13.55 25.51 0.02
C LEU A 345 -14.75 26.23 -0.61
N ASP A 346 -15.59 26.87 0.22
CA ASP A 346 -16.67 27.75 -0.25
C ASP A 346 -16.13 29.01 -0.96
N GLY A 347 -14.86 29.36 -0.75
CA GLY A 347 -14.14 30.49 -1.38
C GLY A 347 -13.34 30.11 -2.64
N ASP A 348 -13.69 29.04 -3.36
CA ASP A 348 -13.06 28.55 -4.59
C ASP A 348 -11.59 28.06 -4.43
N TYR A 349 -11.12 27.79 -3.22
CA TYR A 349 -9.80 27.17 -3.02
C TYR A 349 -9.89 25.65 -3.15
N THR A 350 -8.96 25.05 -3.91
CA THR A 350 -8.78 23.61 -3.97
C THR A 350 -7.95 23.09 -2.79
N LEU A 351 -8.00 21.80 -2.49
CA LEU A 351 -7.10 21.17 -1.50
C LEU A 351 -5.62 21.42 -1.83
N GLY A 352 -5.28 21.37 -3.11
CA GLY A 352 -3.93 21.66 -3.58
C GLY A 352 -3.51 23.11 -3.35
N ASP A 353 -4.42 24.08 -3.45
CA ASP A 353 -4.13 25.48 -3.13
C ASP A 353 -3.88 25.67 -1.64
N LEU A 354 -4.71 25.03 -0.81
CA LEU A 354 -4.55 25.05 0.65
C LEU A 354 -3.22 24.39 1.07
N TRP A 355 -2.86 23.29 0.39
CA TRP A 355 -1.56 22.64 0.57
C TRP A 355 -0.40 23.55 0.19
N LYS A 356 -0.44 24.18 -1.01
CA LYS A 356 0.58 25.14 -1.48
C LYS A 356 0.75 26.32 -0.52
N LYS A 357 -0.32 26.78 0.09
CA LYS A 357 -0.33 27.88 1.09
C LYS A 357 0.04 27.44 2.49
N ASN A 358 0.30 26.15 2.71
CA ASN A 358 0.55 25.54 4.02
C ASN A 358 -0.58 25.70 5.03
N VAL A 359 -1.82 25.86 4.56
CA VAL A 359 -3.01 25.93 5.43
C VAL A 359 -3.30 24.56 6.05
N LEU A 360 -3.05 23.50 5.29
CA LEU A 360 -3.26 22.12 5.75
C LEU A 360 -2.18 21.63 6.73
N GLY A 361 -1.03 22.31 6.83
CA GLY A 361 0.18 21.76 7.46
C GLY A 361 0.94 20.80 6.54
N GLY A 362 1.85 19.98 7.07
CA GLY A 362 2.59 18.97 6.31
C GLY A 362 3.79 19.48 5.53
N ARG A 363 4.13 20.77 5.64
CA ARG A 363 5.38 21.34 5.13
C ARG A 363 6.39 21.50 6.27
N LEU A 364 7.66 21.29 5.95
CA LEU A 364 8.74 21.57 6.88
C LEU A 364 8.64 23.04 7.32
N SER A 365 8.37 23.28 8.61
CA SER A 365 8.59 24.58 9.25
C SER A 365 10.08 24.88 9.20
N LYS A 366 10.44 26.07 8.75
CA LYS A 366 11.83 26.55 8.78
C LYS A 366 12.32 26.67 10.21
#